data_730fb26d2df71d3a0b282c1813adb9e6
#
_entry.id   730fb26d2df71d3a0b282c1813adb9e6
#
_cell.length_a   1.000
_cell.length_b   1.000
_cell.length_c   1.000
_cell.angle_alpha   90.00
_cell.angle_beta   90.00
_cell.angle_gamma   90.00
#
_symmetry.space_group_name_H-M   'P 1'
#
loop_
_entity.id
_entity.type
_entity.pdbx_description
1 polymer ?
#
loop_
_entity_poly.entity_id
_entity_poly.type
_entity_poly.pdbx_seq_one_letter_code
_entity_poly.pdbx_strand_id
1 'polypeptide(L)' 'MKFTFFQVAFIHIDRQMILTIHNHVITRIPRFSITHDKHYTWSLKIQNVQQEDKGFYMCQVNTDPMVSKVGYLDVVGKL' A
#
# COMPACT_ATOMS: atom_id res chain seq x y z
N MET A 1 -24.42 -19.41 4.74
CA MET A 1 -23.37 -18.84 5.39
C MET A 1 -22.38 -18.23 4.48
N LYS A 2 -21.85 -17.17 4.87
CA LYS A 2 -21.03 -16.49 4.02
C LYS A 2 -19.85 -15.94 4.72
N PHE A 3 -18.75 -16.11 4.13
CA PHE A 3 -17.57 -15.54 4.67
C PHE A 3 -17.17 -14.39 3.87
N THR A 4 -16.75 -13.36 4.54
CA THR A 4 -16.23 -12.23 3.86
C THR A 4 -14.79 -12.12 4.19
N PHE A 5 -13.98 -12.36 3.18
CA PHE A 5 -12.59 -12.11 3.34
C PHE A 5 -12.31 -10.83 2.66
N PHE A 6 -11.76 -9.85 3.37
CA PHE A 6 -11.36 -8.72 2.62
C PHE A 6 -9.87 -8.75 2.44
N GLN A 7 -9.45 -8.24 1.31
CA GLN A 7 -8.05 -8.09 1.00
C GLN A 7 -7.74 -6.63 0.81
N VAL A 8 -6.60 -6.24 1.33
CA VAL A 8 -6.13 -4.87 1.24
C VAL A 8 -4.96 -4.85 0.28
N ALA A 9 -5.01 -3.94 -0.69
CA ALA A 9 -3.93 -3.81 -1.66
C ALA A 9 -3.40 -2.39 -1.62
N PHE A 10 -2.09 -2.25 -1.72
CA PHE A 10 -1.46 -0.95 -1.85
C PHE A 10 -0.85 -0.82 -3.24
N ILE A 11 -1.06 0.32 -3.84
CA ILE A 11 -0.68 0.57 -5.22
C ILE A 11 0.00 1.93 -5.29
N HIS A 12 1.13 2.00 -6.00
CA HIS A 12 1.74 3.27 -6.33
C HIS A 12 1.18 3.71 -7.66
N ILE A 13 0.29 4.68 -7.63
CA ILE A 13 -0.50 5.03 -8.81
C ILE A 13 0.38 5.59 -9.91
N ASP A 14 1.27 6.51 -9.56
CA ASP A 14 2.07 7.20 -10.56
C ASP A 14 2.92 6.25 -11.38
N ARG A 15 3.37 5.18 -10.76
CA ARG A 15 4.21 4.20 -11.44
C ARG A 15 3.43 2.96 -11.84
N GLN A 16 2.12 2.97 -11.59
CA GLN A 16 1.25 1.86 -11.95
C GLN A 16 1.77 0.53 -11.43
N MET A 17 2.18 0.54 -10.17
CA MET A 17 2.77 -0.62 -9.55
C MET A 17 1.92 -1.11 -8.40
N ILE A 18 1.60 -2.39 -8.42
CA ILE A 18 0.99 -3.03 -7.28
C ILE A 18 2.10 -3.37 -6.30
N LEU A 19 2.02 -2.82 -5.10
CA LEU A 19 3.06 -3.01 -4.12
C LEU A 19 2.81 -4.23 -3.25
N THR A 20 1.61 -4.34 -2.71
CA THR A 20 1.26 -5.43 -1.83
C THR A 20 -0.16 -5.86 -2.10
N ILE A 21 -0.46 -7.12 -1.83
CA ILE A 21 -1.81 -7.63 -1.81
C ILE A 21 -1.94 -8.41 -0.53
N HIS A 22 -2.79 -7.92 0.36
CA HIS A 22 -2.99 -8.49 1.67
C HIS A 22 -1.62 -8.55 2.37
N ASN A 23 -1.20 -9.69 2.84
CA ASN A 23 0.08 -9.79 3.52
C ASN A 23 1.22 -10.23 2.61
N HIS A 24 1.02 -10.15 1.29
CA HIS A 24 2.04 -10.52 0.34
C HIS A 24 2.62 -9.29 -0.30
N VAL A 25 3.94 -9.18 -0.28
CA VAL A 25 4.62 -8.10 -0.98
C VAL A 25 4.83 -8.56 -2.40
N ILE A 26 4.24 -7.84 -3.34
CA ILE A 26 4.27 -8.20 -4.76
C ILE A 26 5.46 -7.56 -5.46
N THR A 27 5.77 -6.32 -5.08
CA THR A 27 6.86 -5.62 -5.72
C THR A 27 8.20 -6.26 -5.38
N ARG A 28 9.14 -6.17 -6.28
CA ARG A 28 10.48 -6.67 -6.03
C ARG A 28 11.38 -5.62 -5.39
N ILE A 29 10.85 -4.42 -5.18
CA ILE A 29 11.63 -3.37 -4.56
C ILE A 29 11.67 -3.66 -3.06
N PRO A 30 12.85 -3.89 -2.51
CA PRO A 30 12.93 -4.37 -1.12
C PRO A 30 12.61 -3.33 -0.07
N ARG A 31 12.44 -2.09 -0.47
CA ARG A 31 12.15 -1.02 0.49
C ARG A 31 10.71 -1.04 1.00
N PHE A 32 9.83 -1.79 0.34
CA PHE A 32 8.43 -1.82 0.71
C PHE A 32 8.12 -3.04 1.55
N SER A 33 7.32 -2.82 2.58
CA SER A 33 6.84 -3.94 3.39
C SER A 33 5.45 -3.60 3.89
N ILE A 34 4.76 -4.61 4.42
CA ILE A 34 3.40 -4.44 4.87
C ILE A 34 3.30 -4.98 6.29
N THR A 35 2.57 -4.27 7.14
CA THR A 35 2.29 -4.73 8.48
C THR A 35 0.82 -4.53 8.77
N HIS A 36 0.29 -5.31 9.69
CA HIS A 36 -1.05 -5.08 10.17
C HIS A 36 -1.12 -5.53 11.61
N ASP A 37 -2.04 -4.96 12.35
CA ASP A 37 -2.18 -5.32 13.75
C ASP A 37 -3.51 -6.01 13.97
N LYS A 38 -3.78 -6.33 15.23
CA LYS A 38 -4.99 -7.04 15.57
C LYS A 38 -6.25 -6.25 15.35
N HIS A 39 -6.11 -4.95 15.19
CA HIS A 39 -7.26 -4.08 15.02
C HIS A 39 -7.51 -3.78 13.56
N TYR A 40 -6.93 -4.58 12.69
CA TYR A 40 -7.15 -4.48 11.26
C TYR A 40 -6.61 -3.18 10.66
N THR A 41 -5.55 -2.67 11.24
CA THR A 41 -4.86 -1.52 10.66
C THR A 41 -3.76 -2.04 9.76
N TRP A 42 -3.86 -1.71 8.48
CA TRP A 42 -2.88 -2.12 7.51
C TRP A 42 -1.99 -0.94 7.17
N SER A 43 -0.69 -1.16 7.20
CA SER A 43 0.26 -0.08 6.99
C SER A 43 1.31 -0.50 5.99
N LEU A 44 1.48 0.32 4.98
CA LEU A 44 2.56 0.16 4.04
C LEU A 44 3.77 0.88 4.60
N LYS A 45 4.90 0.21 4.62
CA LYS A 45 6.11 0.79 5.17
C LYS A 45 7.14 0.92 4.06
N ILE A 46 7.75 2.08 3.98
CA ILE A 46 8.77 2.35 2.98
C ILE A 46 10.04 2.73 3.70
N GLN A 47 11.09 1.96 3.51
CA GLN A 47 12.38 2.25 4.12
C GLN A 47 13.28 2.89 3.09
N ASN A 48 14.22 3.72 3.56
CA ASN A 48 15.16 4.39 2.67
C ASN A 48 14.46 5.04 1.51
N VAL A 49 13.53 5.92 1.82
CA VAL A 49 12.68 6.53 0.81
C VAL A 49 13.54 7.21 -0.24
N GLN A 50 13.23 6.94 -1.50
CA GLN A 50 13.94 7.51 -2.65
C GLN A 50 13.04 8.48 -3.37
N GLN A 51 13.61 9.34 -4.20
CA GLN A 51 12.82 10.29 -4.96
C GLN A 51 11.79 9.61 -5.83
N GLU A 52 12.12 8.46 -6.35
CA GLU A 52 11.19 7.72 -7.21
C GLU A 52 9.98 7.21 -6.46
N ASP A 53 10.02 7.25 -5.13
CA ASP A 53 8.88 6.78 -4.34
C ASP A 53 7.80 7.84 -4.18
N LYS A 54 8.05 9.05 -4.59
CA LYS A 54 7.06 10.09 -4.42
C LYS A 54 5.88 9.87 -5.35
N GLY A 55 4.76 10.43 -4.98
CA GLY A 55 3.57 10.36 -5.81
C GLY A 55 2.37 9.88 -5.04
N PHE A 56 1.36 9.49 -5.77
CA PHE A 56 0.11 9.06 -5.16
C PHE A 56 0.12 7.57 -4.92
N TYR A 57 -0.35 7.22 -3.74
CA TYR A 57 -0.52 5.83 -3.35
C TYR A 57 -1.98 5.60 -3.05
N MET A 58 -2.44 4.41 -3.34
CA MET A 58 -3.83 4.05 -3.09
C MET A 58 -3.89 2.78 -2.29
N CYS A 59 -4.76 2.77 -1.29
CA CYS A 59 -5.09 1.58 -0.54
C CYS A 59 -6.49 1.17 -0.93
N GLN A 60 -6.64 -0.06 -1.39
CA GLN A 60 -7.94 -0.58 -1.79
C GLN A 60 -8.33 -1.74 -0.90
N VAL A 61 -9.60 -1.76 -0.52
CA VAL A 61 -10.16 -2.88 0.21
C VAL A 61 -11.30 -3.43 -0.62
N ASN A 62 -11.29 -4.72 -0.86
CA ASN A 62 -12.21 -5.35 -1.79
C ASN A 62 -13.57 -5.66 -1.18
N THR A 63 -14.08 -4.75 -0.40
CA THR A 63 -15.43 -4.87 0.12
C THR A 63 -16.44 -4.54 -0.97
N ASP A 64 -17.72 -4.71 -0.68
CA ASP A 64 -18.78 -4.41 -1.62
C ASP A 64 -19.71 -3.39 -1.00
N PRO A 65 -19.66 -2.14 -1.42
CA PRO A 65 -18.82 -1.61 -2.50
C PRO A 65 -17.36 -1.48 -2.08
N MET A 66 -16.50 -1.47 -3.06
CA MET A 66 -15.09 -1.36 -2.80
C MET A 66 -14.75 -0.02 -2.17
N VAL A 67 -13.82 -0.03 -1.25
CA VAL A 67 -13.38 1.18 -0.58
C VAL A 67 -11.94 1.44 -0.97
N SER A 68 -11.62 2.68 -1.28
CA SER A 68 -10.25 3.05 -1.58
C SER A 68 -9.94 4.39 -0.97
N LYS A 69 -8.67 4.59 -0.65
CA LYS A 69 -8.16 5.84 -0.16
C LYS A 69 -6.87 6.16 -0.85
N VAL A 70 -6.68 7.44 -1.14
CA VAL A 70 -5.50 7.89 -1.86
C VAL A 70 -4.75 8.87 -0.98
N GLY A 71 -3.45 8.72 -0.93
CA GLY A 71 -2.58 9.63 -0.21
C GLY A 71 -1.40 10.00 -1.08
N TYR A 72 -0.81 11.13 -0.79
CA TYR A 72 0.33 11.59 -1.54
C TYR A 72 1.58 11.56 -0.68
N LEU A 73 2.63 10.98 -1.19
CA LEU A 73 3.92 10.97 -0.52
C LEU A 73 4.84 11.95 -1.22
N ASP A 74 5.30 12.94 -0.49
CA ASP A 74 6.27 13.86 -1.00
C ASP A 74 7.62 13.48 -0.42
N VAL A 75 8.65 13.58 -1.21
CA VAL A 75 9.98 13.25 -0.75
C VAL A 75 10.79 14.52 -0.80
N VAL A 76 11.09 15.05 0.38
CA VAL A 76 11.79 16.32 0.48
C VAL A 76 13.10 16.14 1.18
N GLY A 77 13.91 17.13 1.09
CA GLY A 77 15.18 17.08 1.76
C GLY A 77 16.16 16.41 0.90
N LYS A 78 17.35 16.54 1.29
CA LYS A 78 18.34 15.97 0.63
C LYS A 78 19.41 15.88 1.53
N LEU A 79 20.16 15.03 1.34
CA LEU A 79 21.13 14.71 2.34
C LEU A 79 22.49 15.04 1.90
#